data_0638f351bcc8028fafed0b2abc2eae8c
#
_entry.id   0638f351bcc8028fafed0b2abc2eae8c
#
_cell.length_a   1.000
_cell.length_b   1.000
_cell.length_c   1.000
_cell.angle_alpha   90.00
_cell.angle_beta   90.00
_cell.angle_gamma   90.00
#
_symmetry.space_group_name_H-M   'P 1'
#
loop_
_entity.id
_entity.type
_entity.pdbx_description
1 polymer ?
#
loop_
_entity_poly.entity_id
_entity_poly.type
_entity_poly.pdbx_seq_one_letter_code
_entity_poly.pdbx_strand_id
1 'polypeptide(L)'
;MDLNFFNRILNIDSTSGREVGLAEFLSAEYAAPGRKIEVLEVGDGSKNLLVSWGVPKLMFCSHLDTVPPYIAPTSKEGGSVFCGRGTCDAKGQIFAMWEACKALEAKGYDGFGLLLLAGEETGSFGAKAFRDQHPGAEWVVVGEPTDNCMACAAKGTKSFEVTFTGKAFHSGYPEHGESAVLYFNDFVNALRSIRFPSDEFLGETTFNIGKLSSDNPQNILSPSLTCRVYFRTTFETDEMVCNIMKNMAGPDARLRFGRPKVQDGSDIVAKDIAPWQAAMTVKAFGGDAPTRFEVFEGFETKPVSFGSDAPQLTNCPRKILYGPGSILVAHRPDEHIRIDDIETAIANYIKIAEQILVK
;
A
#
# COMPACT_ATOMS: atom_id res chain seq x y z
N MET A 1 -24.38 15.07 -8.29
CA MET A 1 -23.28 14.89 -7.31
C MET A 1 -23.46 15.85 -6.14
N ASP A 2 -23.40 15.38 -4.90
CA ASP A 2 -23.61 16.17 -3.69
C ASP A 2 -22.29 16.62 -3.06
N LEU A 3 -21.76 17.77 -3.46
CA LEU A 3 -20.51 18.32 -2.94
C LEU A 3 -20.59 18.73 -1.47
N ASN A 4 -21.78 19.00 -0.92
CA ASN A 4 -21.95 19.27 0.50
C ASN A 4 -21.73 17.99 1.30
N PHE A 5 -22.19 16.85 0.81
CA PHE A 5 -21.91 15.56 1.42
C PHE A 5 -20.40 15.26 1.34
N PHE A 6 -19.74 15.48 0.20
CA PHE A 6 -18.30 15.33 0.07
C PHE A 6 -17.54 16.17 1.10
N ASN A 7 -17.90 17.44 1.23
CA ASN A 7 -17.27 18.30 2.24
C ASN A 7 -17.52 17.81 3.68
N ARG A 8 -18.69 17.24 3.98
CA ARG A 8 -18.98 16.67 5.32
C ARG A 8 -18.07 15.50 5.64
N ILE A 9 -17.88 14.55 4.73
CA ILE A 9 -16.98 13.40 4.96
C ILE A 9 -15.51 13.81 5.08
N LEU A 10 -15.09 14.83 4.34
CA LEU A 10 -13.72 15.37 4.44
C LEU A 10 -13.45 16.04 5.80
N ASN A 11 -14.46 16.64 6.43
CA ASN A 11 -14.35 17.27 7.75
C ASN A 11 -14.30 16.29 8.93
N ILE A 12 -14.47 14.98 8.71
CA ILE A 12 -14.31 13.97 9.75
C ILE A 12 -12.84 13.53 9.76
N ASP A 13 -12.14 13.68 10.90
CA ASP A 13 -10.81 13.13 11.07
C ASP A 13 -10.90 11.59 11.14
N SER A 14 -10.46 10.93 10.09
CA SER A 14 -10.38 9.47 9.99
C SER A 14 -8.94 8.98 9.81
N THR A 15 -7.96 9.70 10.36
CA THR A 15 -6.58 9.18 10.40
C THR A 15 -6.55 7.81 11.06
N SER A 16 -5.71 6.90 10.54
CA SER A 16 -5.66 5.49 10.96
C SER A 16 -5.76 5.31 12.48
N GLY A 17 -6.74 4.52 12.93
CA GLY A 17 -7.14 4.36 14.32
C GLY A 17 -8.23 5.34 14.80
N ARG A 18 -8.74 6.23 13.94
CA ARG A 18 -9.86 7.16 14.22
C ARG A 18 -11.01 7.03 13.21
N GLU A 19 -10.90 6.12 12.25
CA GLU A 19 -11.83 5.94 11.14
C GLU A 19 -13.25 5.49 11.57
N VAL A 20 -13.42 5.03 12.82
CA VAL A 20 -14.72 4.58 13.35
C VAL A 20 -15.78 5.69 13.27
N GLY A 21 -15.41 6.95 13.53
CA GLY A 21 -16.34 8.08 13.43
C GLY A 21 -16.86 8.29 12.00
N LEU A 22 -16.03 8.05 10.99
CA LEU A 22 -16.45 8.10 9.59
C LEU A 22 -17.36 6.91 9.26
N ALA A 23 -17.03 5.69 9.71
CA ALA A 23 -17.87 4.52 9.49
C ALA A 23 -19.26 4.69 10.07
N GLU A 24 -19.38 5.21 11.30
CA GLU A 24 -20.68 5.47 11.96
C GLU A 24 -21.47 6.55 11.24
N PHE A 25 -20.84 7.64 10.85
CA PHE A 25 -21.47 8.69 10.06
C PHE A 25 -22.02 8.16 8.74
N LEU A 26 -21.20 7.41 7.98
CA LEU A 26 -21.59 6.85 6.69
C LEU A 26 -22.68 5.78 6.83
N SER A 27 -22.64 4.96 7.88
CA SER A 27 -23.68 3.98 8.18
C SER A 27 -25.07 4.64 8.35
N ALA A 28 -25.12 5.78 9.02
CA ALA A 28 -26.35 6.55 9.20
C ALA A 28 -26.81 7.24 7.91
N GLU A 29 -25.89 7.86 7.16
CA GLU A 29 -26.22 8.57 5.91
C GLU A 29 -26.66 7.64 4.78
N TYR A 30 -26.12 6.43 4.73
CA TYR A 30 -26.41 5.46 3.67
C TYR A 30 -27.67 4.64 3.92
N ALA A 31 -28.22 4.69 5.13
CA ALA A 31 -29.43 3.93 5.49
C ALA A 31 -30.66 4.42 4.72
N ALA A 32 -31.30 3.51 3.98
CA ALA A 32 -32.53 3.77 3.26
C ALA A 32 -33.28 2.45 3.01
N PRO A 33 -34.62 2.49 2.77
CA PRO A 33 -35.36 1.31 2.37
C PRO A 33 -34.73 0.66 1.12
N GLY A 34 -34.64 -0.68 1.14
CA GLY A 34 -34.07 -1.45 0.03
C GLY A 34 -32.54 -1.65 0.11
N ARG A 35 -31.86 -1.00 1.04
CA ARG A 35 -30.42 -1.17 1.30
C ARG A 35 -30.22 -1.98 2.58
N LYS A 36 -29.32 -2.95 2.55
CA LYS A 36 -28.85 -3.66 3.74
C LYS A 36 -27.54 -3.00 4.21
N ILE A 37 -27.51 -2.60 5.47
CA ILE A 37 -26.32 -2.03 6.12
C ILE A 37 -25.76 -3.07 7.08
N GLU A 38 -24.48 -3.39 6.93
CA GLU A 38 -23.73 -4.29 7.80
C GLU A 38 -22.51 -3.57 8.33
N VAL A 39 -22.41 -3.43 9.64
CA VAL A 39 -21.22 -2.93 10.33
C VAL A 39 -20.50 -4.15 10.88
N LEU A 40 -19.27 -4.37 10.38
CA LEU A 40 -18.47 -5.54 10.70
C LEU A 40 -17.36 -5.13 11.65
N GLU A 41 -17.33 -5.70 12.83
CA GLU A 41 -16.25 -5.45 13.81
C GLU A 41 -14.93 -6.05 13.30
N VAL A 42 -13.88 -5.25 13.35
CA VAL A 42 -12.55 -5.63 12.82
C VAL A 42 -11.55 -5.92 13.94
N GLY A 43 -11.75 -5.33 15.10
CA GLY A 43 -10.86 -5.37 16.26
C GLY A 43 -10.42 -3.95 16.66
N ASP A 44 -9.97 -3.79 17.90
CA ASP A 44 -9.51 -2.52 18.48
C ASP A 44 -10.48 -1.34 18.32
N GLY A 45 -11.80 -1.64 18.20
CA GLY A 45 -12.86 -0.65 18.00
C GLY A 45 -13.03 -0.18 16.55
N SER A 46 -12.21 -0.64 15.62
CA SER A 46 -12.34 -0.33 14.19
C SER A 46 -13.45 -1.15 13.54
N LYS A 47 -14.08 -0.60 12.52
CA LYS A 47 -15.26 -1.17 11.86
C LYS A 47 -15.14 -1.06 10.35
N ASN A 48 -15.49 -2.14 9.64
CA ASN A 48 -15.82 -2.07 8.23
C ASN A 48 -17.30 -1.75 8.06
N LEU A 49 -17.66 -1.16 6.94
CA LEU A 49 -19.05 -0.88 6.56
C LEU A 49 -19.34 -1.52 5.20
N LEU A 50 -20.38 -2.35 5.14
CA LEU A 50 -20.92 -2.87 3.89
C LEU A 50 -22.37 -2.39 3.70
N VAL A 51 -22.60 -1.76 2.57
CA VAL A 51 -23.95 -1.39 2.09
C VAL A 51 -24.25 -2.22 0.86
N SER A 52 -25.37 -2.93 0.82
CA SER A 52 -25.69 -3.79 -0.32
C SER A 52 -27.11 -3.62 -0.82
N TRP A 53 -27.26 -3.78 -2.14
CA TRP A 53 -28.52 -3.83 -2.89
C TRP A 53 -28.67 -5.26 -3.42
N GLY A 54 -29.46 -6.06 -2.71
CA GLY A 54 -29.55 -7.51 -2.94
C GLY A 54 -28.31 -8.27 -2.47
N VAL A 55 -28.05 -9.43 -3.08
CA VAL A 55 -26.84 -10.22 -2.82
C VAL A 55 -25.72 -9.77 -3.80
N PRO A 56 -24.63 -9.19 -3.32
CA PRO A 56 -23.63 -8.60 -4.21
C PRO A 56 -22.92 -9.64 -5.10
N LYS A 57 -23.02 -9.48 -6.41
CA LYS A 57 -22.12 -10.06 -7.40
C LYS A 57 -20.88 -9.18 -7.60
N LEU A 58 -21.05 -7.85 -7.43
CA LEU A 58 -20.04 -6.83 -7.53
C LEU A 58 -19.95 -6.04 -6.22
N MET A 59 -18.75 -5.80 -5.71
CA MET A 59 -18.50 -4.84 -4.64
C MET A 59 -17.61 -3.71 -5.14
N PHE A 60 -18.02 -2.46 -4.94
CA PHE A 60 -17.12 -1.32 -4.90
C PHE A 60 -16.47 -1.29 -3.53
N CYS A 61 -15.16 -1.11 -3.47
CA CYS A 61 -14.40 -1.18 -2.23
C CYS A 61 -13.39 -0.05 -2.14
N SER A 62 -13.33 0.63 -1.00
CA SER A 62 -12.25 1.57 -0.69
C SER A 62 -12.05 1.63 0.82
N HIS A 63 -11.09 2.42 1.31
CA HIS A 63 -10.77 2.47 2.73
C HIS A 63 -11.23 3.75 3.43
N LEU A 64 -11.55 3.60 4.72
CA LEU A 64 -12.06 4.67 5.59
C LEU A 64 -10.94 5.52 6.19
N ASP A 65 -9.80 4.90 6.46
CA ASP A 65 -8.68 5.57 7.11
C ASP A 65 -7.87 6.43 6.13
N THR A 66 -7.05 7.30 6.70
CA THR A 66 -6.10 8.15 5.97
C THR A 66 -4.81 8.22 6.75
N VAL A 67 -3.67 8.47 6.08
CA VAL A 67 -2.41 8.72 6.78
C VAL A 67 -2.47 10.01 7.63
N PRO A 68 -1.80 10.06 8.78
CA PRO A 68 -1.63 11.30 9.54
C PRO A 68 -0.65 12.26 8.84
N PRO A 69 -0.71 13.59 9.13
CA PRO A 69 -1.69 14.23 9.99
C PRO A 69 -3.01 14.52 9.25
N TYR A 70 -4.09 14.70 10.01
CA TYR A 70 -5.33 15.27 9.46
C TYR A 70 -5.07 16.68 8.94
N ILE A 71 -5.56 16.95 7.74
CA ILE A 71 -5.50 18.27 7.08
C ILE A 71 -6.92 18.64 6.70
N ALA A 72 -7.43 19.70 7.30
CA ALA A 72 -8.81 20.16 7.08
C ALA A 72 -9.06 20.51 5.59
N PRO A 73 -10.25 20.19 5.07
CA PRO A 73 -10.57 20.43 3.67
C PRO A 73 -10.66 21.93 3.37
N THR A 74 -10.19 22.28 2.17
CA THR A 74 -10.37 23.59 1.56
C THR A 74 -10.71 23.41 0.09
N SER A 75 -11.30 24.42 -0.53
CA SER A 75 -11.56 24.39 -1.98
C SER A 75 -10.82 25.52 -2.69
N LYS A 76 -10.39 25.26 -3.91
CA LYS A 76 -9.70 26.19 -4.80
C LYS A 76 -10.42 26.26 -6.16
N GLU A 77 -9.99 27.18 -7.00
CA GLU A 77 -10.49 27.32 -8.40
C GLU A 77 -12.02 27.40 -8.48
N GLY A 78 -12.65 28.20 -7.61
CA GLY A 78 -14.11 28.35 -7.61
C GLY A 78 -14.88 27.09 -7.17
N GLY A 79 -14.22 26.16 -6.46
CA GLY A 79 -14.83 24.91 -5.97
C GLY A 79 -14.56 23.69 -6.86
N SER A 80 -13.75 23.83 -7.93
CA SER A 80 -13.42 22.71 -8.83
C SER A 80 -12.28 21.83 -8.33
N VAL A 81 -11.54 22.23 -7.27
CA VAL A 81 -10.47 21.49 -6.64
C VAL A 81 -10.69 21.45 -5.13
N PHE A 82 -10.79 20.25 -4.56
CA PHE A 82 -10.79 20.03 -3.12
C PHE A 82 -9.38 19.64 -2.65
N CYS A 83 -8.90 20.31 -1.61
CA CYS A 83 -7.59 20.05 -0.99
C CYS A 83 -7.79 19.64 0.46
N GLY A 84 -6.91 18.76 0.97
CA GLY A 84 -6.94 18.28 2.34
C GLY A 84 -6.72 16.77 2.42
N ARG A 85 -6.49 16.25 3.59
CA ARG A 85 -6.22 14.82 3.80
C ARG A 85 -7.45 13.98 3.46
N GLY A 86 -7.26 12.93 2.65
CA GLY A 86 -8.31 12.03 2.19
C GLY A 86 -9.08 12.56 0.96
N THR A 87 -8.78 13.75 0.46
CA THR A 87 -9.45 14.26 -0.75
C THR A 87 -9.20 13.33 -1.94
N CYS A 88 -7.99 12.80 -2.05
CA CYS A 88 -7.59 11.84 -3.07
C CYS A 88 -7.60 10.41 -2.53
N ASP A 89 -7.06 10.21 -1.32
CA ASP A 89 -6.75 8.91 -0.73
C ASP A 89 -7.34 8.79 0.71
N ALA A 90 -8.57 8.18 0.89
CA ALA A 90 -9.42 7.64 -0.18
C ALA A 90 -10.88 8.13 -0.09
N LYS A 91 -11.20 9.24 0.62
CA LYS A 91 -12.58 9.75 0.72
C LYS A 91 -13.13 10.22 -0.62
N GLY A 92 -12.26 10.70 -1.53
CA GLY A 92 -12.64 10.97 -2.91
C GLY A 92 -13.12 9.72 -3.65
N GLN A 93 -12.48 8.58 -3.40
CA GLN A 93 -12.88 7.28 -3.91
C GLN A 93 -14.25 6.88 -3.35
N ILE A 94 -14.41 6.95 -2.01
CA ILE A 94 -15.67 6.65 -1.32
C ILE A 94 -16.81 7.49 -1.91
N PHE A 95 -16.58 8.78 -2.09
CA PHE A 95 -17.58 9.69 -2.62
C PHE A 95 -17.96 9.35 -4.07
N ALA A 96 -16.98 9.12 -4.96
CA ALA A 96 -17.24 8.74 -6.35
C ALA A 96 -18.03 7.42 -6.45
N MET A 97 -17.64 6.42 -5.67
CA MET A 97 -18.33 5.13 -5.62
C MET A 97 -19.75 5.27 -5.07
N TRP A 98 -19.95 6.06 -4.04
CA TRP A 98 -21.27 6.33 -3.49
C TRP A 98 -22.22 6.99 -4.50
N GLU A 99 -21.74 8.00 -5.22
CA GLU A 99 -22.53 8.65 -6.29
C GLU A 99 -22.87 7.68 -7.42
N ALA A 100 -21.95 6.76 -7.78
CA ALA A 100 -22.20 5.71 -8.75
C ALA A 100 -23.25 4.70 -8.23
N CYS A 101 -23.17 4.28 -6.97
CA CYS A 101 -24.17 3.41 -6.34
C CYS A 101 -25.57 4.02 -6.36
N LYS A 102 -25.71 5.31 -6.03
CA LYS A 102 -27.01 6.02 -6.13
C LYS A 102 -27.55 6.03 -7.55
N ALA A 103 -26.68 6.24 -8.54
CA ALA A 103 -27.09 6.23 -9.95
C ALA A 103 -27.53 4.83 -10.43
N LEU A 104 -26.85 3.77 -9.99
CA LEU A 104 -27.24 2.38 -10.27
C LEU A 104 -28.56 2.03 -9.61
N GLU A 105 -28.75 2.39 -8.34
CA GLU A 105 -30.01 2.23 -7.62
C GLU A 105 -31.18 2.93 -8.34
N ALA A 106 -30.99 4.19 -8.74
CA ALA A 106 -32.00 4.95 -9.48
C ALA A 106 -32.36 4.33 -10.85
N LYS A 107 -31.43 3.59 -11.47
CA LYS A 107 -31.65 2.81 -12.69
C LYS A 107 -32.29 1.44 -12.42
N GLY A 108 -32.53 1.08 -11.16
CA GLY A 108 -33.14 -0.20 -10.75
C GLY A 108 -32.18 -1.40 -10.77
N TYR A 109 -30.87 -1.18 -10.77
CA TYR A 109 -29.90 -2.26 -10.60
C TYR A 109 -29.90 -2.78 -9.16
N ASP A 110 -29.67 -4.08 -8.99
CA ASP A 110 -29.37 -4.78 -7.75
C ASP A 110 -28.16 -5.70 -7.92
N GLY A 111 -27.81 -6.49 -6.90
CA GLY A 111 -26.69 -7.41 -6.95
C GLY A 111 -25.33 -6.70 -6.81
N PHE A 112 -25.27 -5.52 -6.22
CA PHE A 112 -24.02 -4.81 -5.95
C PHE A 112 -23.92 -4.32 -4.50
N GLY A 113 -22.73 -3.93 -4.09
CA GLY A 113 -22.46 -3.38 -2.75
C GLY A 113 -21.36 -2.34 -2.75
N LEU A 114 -21.29 -1.57 -1.66
CA LEU A 114 -20.21 -0.65 -1.32
C LEU A 114 -19.59 -1.12 -0.01
N LEU A 115 -18.35 -1.57 -0.08
CA LEU A 115 -17.54 -2.05 1.04
C LEU A 115 -16.50 -0.99 1.41
N LEU A 116 -16.53 -0.53 2.65
CA LEU A 116 -15.58 0.45 3.16
C LEU A 116 -14.77 -0.18 4.30
N LEU A 117 -13.47 -0.24 4.14
CA LEU A 117 -12.56 -1.00 4.98
C LEU A 117 -11.77 -0.09 5.91
N ALA A 118 -11.48 -0.59 7.11
CA ALA A 118 -10.62 0.07 8.08
C ALA A 118 -9.17 -0.35 7.89
N GLY A 119 -8.22 0.58 8.13
CA GLY A 119 -6.81 0.26 8.34
C GLY A 119 -6.06 -0.25 7.12
N GLU A 120 -6.36 0.24 5.92
CA GLU A 120 -5.58 -0.02 4.72
C GLU A 120 -4.14 0.47 4.91
N GLU A 121 -3.98 1.73 5.33
CA GLU A 121 -2.73 2.46 5.53
C GLU A 121 -1.80 1.85 6.61
N THR A 122 -2.36 0.98 7.44
CA THR A 122 -1.64 0.31 8.54
C THR A 122 -1.55 -1.20 8.38
N GLY A 123 -1.81 -1.72 7.17
CA GLY A 123 -1.58 -3.11 6.81
C GLY A 123 -2.83 -3.91 6.49
N SER A 124 -3.88 -3.26 5.98
CA SER A 124 -5.08 -3.90 5.41
C SER A 124 -5.80 -4.83 6.39
N PHE A 125 -5.84 -4.48 7.68
CA PHE A 125 -6.45 -5.37 8.67
C PHE A 125 -7.97 -5.48 8.49
N GLY A 126 -8.63 -4.43 8.01
CA GLY A 126 -10.05 -4.46 7.65
C GLY A 126 -10.35 -5.41 6.51
N ALA A 127 -9.53 -5.41 5.46
CA ALA A 127 -9.67 -6.34 4.34
C ALA A 127 -9.45 -7.80 4.78
N LYS A 128 -8.47 -8.04 5.65
CA LYS A 128 -8.22 -9.38 6.23
C LYS A 128 -9.42 -9.85 7.05
N ALA A 129 -9.96 -8.99 7.91
CA ALA A 129 -11.15 -9.32 8.71
C ALA A 129 -12.37 -9.60 7.82
N PHE A 130 -12.58 -8.79 6.78
CA PHE A 130 -13.67 -9.02 5.82
C PHE A 130 -13.52 -10.37 5.10
N ARG A 131 -12.33 -10.67 4.60
CA ARG A 131 -12.03 -11.96 3.97
C ARG A 131 -12.36 -13.15 4.87
N ASP A 132 -12.05 -13.05 6.16
CA ASP A 132 -12.19 -14.15 7.12
C ASP A 132 -13.62 -14.29 7.64
N GLN A 133 -14.45 -13.24 7.54
CA GLN A 133 -15.81 -13.17 8.12
C GLN A 133 -16.94 -13.18 7.08
N HIS A 134 -16.67 -12.84 5.81
CA HIS A 134 -17.68 -12.65 4.79
C HIS A 134 -17.39 -13.50 3.53
N PRO A 135 -18.42 -14.05 2.86
CA PRO A 135 -18.24 -14.87 1.66
C PRO A 135 -17.64 -14.11 0.47
N GLY A 136 -17.60 -12.77 0.50
CA GLY A 136 -17.12 -11.95 -0.61
C GLY A 136 -18.16 -11.77 -1.72
N ALA A 137 -17.67 -11.49 -2.92
CA ALA A 137 -18.44 -11.38 -4.15
C ALA A 137 -17.59 -11.89 -5.33
N GLU A 138 -18.23 -12.15 -6.48
CA GLU A 138 -17.48 -12.57 -7.69
C GLU A 138 -16.49 -11.50 -8.14
N TRP A 139 -16.89 -10.22 -8.05
CA TRP A 139 -16.11 -9.07 -8.47
C TRP A 139 -15.90 -8.08 -7.34
N VAL A 140 -14.72 -7.47 -7.31
CA VAL A 140 -14.46 -6.27 -6.51
C VAL A 140 -13.74 -5.22 -7.35
N VAL A 141 -14.22 -3.97 -7.26
CA VAL A 141 -13.54 -2.78 -7.77
C VAL A 141 -12.94 -2.06 -6.59
N VAL A 142 -11.62 -2.09 -6.46
CA VAL A 142 -10.90 -1.38 -5.40
C VAL A 142 -10.60 0.04 -5.88
N GLY A 143 -11.04 1.03 -5.12
CA GLY A 143 -10.89 2.46 -5.41
C GLY A 143 -9.61 3.01 -4.82
N GLU A 144 -8.70 3.34 -5.71
CA GLU A 144 -7.39 3.93 -5.42
C GLU A 144 -7.06 5.03 -6.44
N PRO A 145 -6.15 5.97 -6.14
CA PRO A 145 -5.78 7.04 -7.05
C PRO A 145 -5.01 6.53 -8.28
N THR A 146 -5.73 6.20 -9.35
CA THR A 146 -5.16 5.63 -10.58
C THR A 146 -5.25 6.57 -11.79
N ASP A 147 -5.49 7.88 -11.58
CA ASP A 147 -5.68 8.87 -12.67
C ASP A 147 -6.79 8.46 -13.65
N ASN A 148 -7.87 7.82 -13.15
CA ASN A 148 -8.95 7.27 -13.98
C ASN A 148 -8.51 6.23 -15.04
N CYS A 149 -7.34 5.59 -14.87
CA CYS A 149 -6.90 4.44 -15.65
C CYS A 149 -7.17 3.14 -14.89
N MET A 150 -7.53 2.07 -15.59
CA MET A 150 -7.55 0.75 -14.95
C MET A 150 -6.12 0.26 -14.72
N ALA A 151 -5.79 -0.10 -13.49
CA ALA A 151 -4.51 -0.73 -13.23
C ALA A 151 -4.50 -2.14 -13.84
N CYS A 152 -3.52 -2.45 -14.69
CA CYS A 152 -3.35 -3.81 -15.23
C CYS A 152 -2.57 -4.71 -14.26
N ALA A 153 -1.71 -4.13 -13.43
CA ALA A 153 -0.96 -4.81 -12.38
C ALA A 153 -0.48 -3.84 -11.30
N ALA A 154 -0.25 -4.34 -10.09
CA ALA A 154 0.40 -3.62 -9.00
C ALA A 154 1.65 -4.35 -8.51
N LYS A 155 2.67 -3.57 -8.09
CA LYS A 155 3.87 -4.12 -7.44
C LYS A 155 3.52 -4.74 -6.09
N GLY A 156 4.21 -5.83 -5.78
CA GLY A 156 4.20 -6.41 -4.46
C GLY A 156 5.06 -5.63 -3.47
N THR A 157 4.98 -6.03 -2.23
CA THR A 157 5.75 -5.45 -1.12
C THR A 157 6.45 -6.54 -0.33
N LYS A 158 7.68 -6.28 0.13
CA LYS A 158 8.36 -7.14 1.09
C LYS A 158 9.07 -6.27 2.12
N SER A 159 8.86 -6.55 3.39
CA SER A 159 9.44 -5.82 4.50
C SER A 159 10.36 -6.70 5.33
N PHE A 160 11.56 -6.21 5.61
CA PHE A 160 12.54 -6.91 6.43
C PHE A 160 13.10 -5.96 7.49
N GLU A 161 13.20 -6.45 8.73
CA GLU A 161 14.05 -5.84 9.73
C GLU A 161 15.44 -6.45 9.64
N VAL A 162 16.42 -5.60 9.58
CA VAL A 162 17.83 -6.00 9.50
C VAL A 162 18.54 -5.43 10.72
N THR A 163 19.22 -6.30 11.44
CA THR A 163 20.04 -5.91 12.60
C THR A 163 21.48 -6.33 12.37
N PHE A 164 22.40 -5.40 12.61
CA PHE A 164 23.84 -5.65 12.64
C PHE A 164 24.33 -5.61 14.07
N THR A 165 25.09 -6.64 14.47
CA THR A 165 25.74 -6.71 15.78
C THR A 165 27.21 -6.41 15.62
N GLY A 166 27.68 -5.36 16.29
CA GLY A 166 29.10 -5.00 16.37
C GLY A 166 29.67 -5.30 17.75
N LYS A 167 30.88 -4.78 17.99
CA LYS A 167 31.59 -4.84 19.27
C LYS A 167 32.01 -3.43 19.66
N ALA A 168 31.40 -2.90 20.73
CA ALA A 168 31.76 -1.57 21.22
C ALA A 168 33.23 -1.49 21.63
N PHE A 169 33.90 -0.41 21.22
CA PHE A 169 35.25 -0.08 21.64
C PHE A 169 35.49 1.43 21.45
N HIS A 170 36.56 1.95 22.05
CA HIS A 170 36.94 3.34 21.87
C HIS A 170 37.30 3.62 20.39
N SER A 171 36.70 4.66 19.79
CA SER A 171 36.79 4.93 18.34
C SER A 171 38.24 5.24 17.86
N GLY A 172 39.12 5.62 18.76
CA GLY A 172 40.55 5.82 18.44
C GLY A 172 41.35 4.53 18.28
N TYR A 173 40.79 3.37 18.62
CA TYR A 173 41.42 2.04 18.52
C TYR A 173 40.44 1.06 17.83
N PRO A 174 40.06 1.32 16.57
CA PRO A 174 39.01 0.57 15.88
C PRO A 174 39.36 -0.92 15.66
N GLU A 175 40.65 -1.28 15.70
CA GLU A 175 41.15 -2.65 15.56
C GLU A 175 40.75 -3.59 16.70
N HIS A 176 40.26 -3.05 17.83
CA HIS A 176 39.80 -3.82 18.99
C HIS A 176 38.31 -3.99 19.07
N GLY A 177 37.55 -3.38 18.16
CA GLY A 177 36.10 -3.44 18.11
C GLY A 177 35.57 -3.67 16.71
N GLU A 178 34.23 -3.59 16.57
CA GLU A 178 33.51 -3.76 15.30
C GLU A 178 32.34 -2.77 15.27
N SER A 179 32.21 -2.00 14.19
CA SER A 179 31.14 -1.01 14.08
C SER A 179 29.96 -1.56 13.28
N ALA A 180 28.81 -1.69 13.92
CA ALA A 180 27.56 -2.05 13.25
C ALA A 180 27.16 -1.04 12.17
N VAL A 181 27.54 0.23 12.32
CA VAL A 181 27.31 1.29 11.31
C VAL A 181 28.15 1.03 10.05
N LEU A 182 29.39 0.58 10.17
CA LEU A 182 30.21 0.23 9.01
C LEU A 182 29.69 -1.02 8.32
N TYR A 183 29.23 -2.01 9.08
CA TYR A 183 28.57 -3.20 8.54
C TYR A 183 27.29 -2.84 7.76
N PHE A 184 26.49 -1.93 8.27
CA PHE A 184 25.34 -1.40 7.54
C PHE A 184 25.74 -0.71 6.23
N ASN A 185 26.81 0.09 6.23
CA ASN A 185 27.30 0.71 5.01
C ASN A 185 27.69 -0.33 3.95
N ASP A 186 28.40 -1.39 4.34
CA ASP A 186 28.80 -2.47 3.43
C ASP A 186 27.58 -3.22 2.88
N PHE A 187 26.58 -3.49 3.73
CA PHE A 187 25.29 -4.05 3.32
C PHE A 187 24.58 -3.18 2.29
N VAL A 188 24.50 -1.87 2.52
CA VAL A 188 23.85 -0.94 1.56
C VAL A 188 24.55 -0.96 0.21
N ASN A 189 25.89 -0.98 0.21
CA ASN A 189 26.69 -1.08 -1.01
C ASN A 189 26.44 -2.41 -1.74
N ALA A 190 26.38 -3.51 -1.01
CA ALA A 190 26.06 -4.82 -1.55
C ALA A 190 24.65 -4.84 -2.14
N LEU A 191 23.65 -4.35 -1.41
CA LEU A 191 22.25 -4.30 -1.86
C LEU A 191 22.10 -3.46 -3.14
N ARG A 192 22.76 -2.31 -3.22
CA ARG A 192 22.76 -1.45 -4.42
C ARG A 192 23.50 -2.07 -5.61
N SER A 193 24.38 -3.04 -5.40
CA SER A 193 25.08 -3.74 -6.47
C SER A 193 24.25 -4.83 -7.14
N ILE A 194 23.15 -5.26 -6.50
CA ILE A 194 22.26 -6.29 -7.05
C ILE A 194 21.55 -5.73 -8.30
N ARG A 195 21.58 -6.51 -9.38
CA ARG A 195 20.84 -6.22 -10.61
C ARG A 195 19.60 -7.11 -10.62
N PHE A 196 18.46 -6.52 -10.25
CA PHE A 196 17.17 -7.19 -10.39
C PHE A 196 16.76 -7.21 -11.87
N PRO A 197 16.15 -8.30 -12.36
CA PRO A 197 15.53 -8.29 -13.69
C PRO A 197 14.39 -7.27 -13.74
N SER A 198 14.22 -6.64 -14.89
CA SER A 198 13.08 -5.77 -15.15
C SER A 198 11.89 -6.64 -15.60
N ASP A 199 10.73 -6.38 -15.02
CA ASP A 199 9.47 -7.04 -15.36
C ASP A 199 8.82 -6.30 -16.54
N GLU A 200 8.21 -7.03 -17.47
CA GLU A 200 7.57 -6.47 -18.67
C GLU A 200 6.43 -5.49 -18.31
N PHE A 201 5.67 -5.77 -17.27
CA PHE A 201 4.51 -4.96 -16.86
C PHE A 201 4.86 -3.95 -15.77
N LEU A 202 5.62 -4.37 -14.75
CA LEU A 202 5.86 -3.61 -13.53
C LEU A 202 7.21 -2.87 -13.52
N GLY A 203 8.06 -3.12 -14.53
CA GLY A 203 9.38 -2.47 -14.62
C GLY A 203 10.35 -2.90 -13.53
N GLU A 204 11.05 -1.94 -12.94
CA GLU A 204 12.15 -2.19 -12.00
C GLU A 204 11.67 -2.48 -10.57
N THR A 205 12.34 -3.41 -9.89
CA THR A 205 12.24 -3.57 -8.45
C THR A 205 12.98 -2.43 -7.75
N THR A 206 12.33 -1.83 -6.76
CA THR A 206 12.91 -0.74 -5.98
C THR A 206 12.90 -1.07 -4.49
N PHE A 207 13.76 -0.39 -3.72
CA PHE A 207 13.74 -0.50 -2.27
C PHE A 207 13.97 0.84 -1.58
N ASN A 208 13.50 0.91 -0.35
CA ASN A 208 13.76 2.01 0.58
C ASN A 208 14.30 1.45 1.90
N ILE A 209 15.13 2.24 2.59
CA ILE A 209 15.61 1.93 3.94
C ILE A 209 15.06 2.97 4.89
N GLY A 210 14.30 2.51 5.88
CA GLY A 210 13.69 3.35 6.92
C GLY A 210 13.93 2.81 8.32
N LYS A 211 13.38 3.50 9.33
CA LYS A 211 13.51 3.15 10.75
C LYS A 211 14.94 2.80 11.17
N LEU A 212 15.90 3.57 10.65
CA LEU A 212 17.32 3.42 10.96
C LEU A 212 17.60 3.90 12.37
N SER A 213 18.20 3.04 13.20
CA SER A 213 18.54 3.37 14.59
C SER A 213 19.88 2.77 14.97
N SER A 214 20.77 3.59 15.52
CA SER A 214 22.01 3.19 16.18
C SER A 214 22.26 4.20 17.30
N ASP A 215 22.09 3.74 18.52
CA ASP A 215 22.23 4.60 19.72
C ASP A 215 23.57 4.38 20.37
N ASN A 216 24.59 5.10 19.89
CA ASN A 216 25.95 5.10 20.45
C ASN A 216 26.56 6.49 20.46
N PRO A 217 27.37 6.84 21.47
CA PRO A 217 28.18 8.07 21.46
C PRO A 217 29.17 8.07 20.28
N GLN A 218 29.48 9.26 19.76
CA GLN A 218 30.37 9.42 18.59
C GLN A 218 31.80 8.85 18.76
N ASN A 219 32.26 8.70 20.01
CA ASN A 219 33.59 8.21 20.35
C ASN A 219 33.64 6.72 20.70
N ILE A 220 32.52 5.99 20.47
CA ILE A 220 32.41 4.55 20.70
C ILE A 220 31.94 3.89 19.40
N LEU A 221 32.58 2.79 18.97
CA LEU A 221 32.12 1.97 17.86
C LEU A 221 30.73 1.43 18.15
N SER A 222 29.83 1.52 17.19
CA SER A 222 28.44 1.11 17.36
C SER A 222 28.32 -0.40 17.63
N PRO A 223 27.75 -0.81 18.78
CA PRO A 223 27.53 -2.22 19.08
C PRO A 223 26.32 -2.81 18.36
N SER A 224 25.39 -1.97 17.89
CA SER A 224 24.19 -2.42 17.21
C SER A 224 23.62 -1.35 16.30
N LEU A 225 23.07 -1.79 15.16
CA LEU A 225 22.27 -0.96 14.27
C LEU A 225 21.08 -1.79 13.78
N THR A 226 19.90 -1.19 13.79
CA THR A 226 18.68 -1.80 13.23
C THR A 226 18.08 -0.89 12.18
N CYS A 227 17.57 -1.47 11.09
CA CYS A 227 16.82 -0.75 10.06
C CYS A 227 15.70 -1.61 9.48
N ARG A 228 14.81 -0.95 8.73
CA ARG A 228 13.80 -1.62 7.89
C ARG A 228 14.15 -1.45 6.43
N VAL A 229 14.20 -2.55 5.69
CA VAL A 229 14.31 -2.54 4.23
C VAL A 229 12.96 -2.91 3.67
N TYR A 230 12.42 -2.06 2.79
CA TYR A 230 11.11 -2.20 2.19
C TYR A 230 11.24 -2.23 0.67
N PHE A 231 10.86 -3.33 0.06
CA PHE A 231 10.95 -3.53 -1.38
C PHE A 231 9.57 -3.33 -2.02
N ARG A 232 9.59 -2.79 -3.24
CA ARG A 232 8.51 -2.87 -4.22
C ARG A 232 8.90 -3.90 -5.26
N THR A 233 8.28 -5.07 -5.19
CA THR A 233 8.63 -6.24 -5.99
C THR A 233 7.79 -6.35 -7.27
N THR A 234 8.28 -7.12 -8.23
CA THR A 234 7.60 -7.44 -9.48
C THR A 234 7.33 -8.95 -9.53
N PHE A 235 6.61 -9.43 -10.55
CA PHE A 235 6.36 -10.87 -10.72
C PHE A 235 7.67 -11.67 -10.81
N GLU A 236 8.69 -11.10 -11.44
CA GLU A 236 10.01 -11.72 -11.59
C GLU A 236 10.83 -11.74 -10.28
N THR A 237 10.60 -10.80 -9.38
CA THR A 237 11.50 -10.55 -8.25
C THR A 237 10.93 -10.82 -6.87
N ASP A 238 9.63 -11.13 -6.76
CA ASP A 238 8.95 -11.24 -5.47
C ASP A 238 9.58 -12.33 -4.57
N GLU A 239 9.76 -13.51 -5.11
CA GLU A 239 10.42 -14.62 -4.41
C GLU A 239 11.95 -14.40 -4.36
N MET A 240 12.54 -13.83 -5.42
CA MET A 240 13.98 -13.56 -5.50
C MET A 240 14.45 -12.65 -4.36
N VAL A 241 13.72 -11.58 -4.04
CA VAL A 241 14.04 -10.68 -2.93
C VAL A 241 14.08 -11.42 -1.59
N CYS A 242 13.09 -12.27 -1.34
CA CYS A 242 13.06 -13.09 -0.12
C CYS A 242 14.27 -14.01 -0.01
N ASN A 243 14.64 -14.66 -1.10
CA ASN A 243 15.80 -15.56 -1.18
C ASN A 243 17.11 -14.80 -1.01
N ILE A 244 17.26 -13.63 -1.63
CA ILE A 244 18.43 -12.77 -1.48
C ILE A 244 18.61 -12.35 -0.02
N MET A 245 17.58 -11.77 0.60
CA MET A 245 17.65 -11.29 1.99
C MET A 245 17.98 -12.43 2.97
N LYS A 246 17.39 -13.60 2.78
CA LYS A 246 17.67 -14.78 3.59
C LYS A 246 19.11 -15.29 3.42
N ASN A 247 19.62 -15.32 2.18
CA ASN A 247 20.90 -15.93 1.87
C ASN A 247 22.10 -15.01 2.09
N MET A 248 21.91 -13.71 2.29
CA MET A 248 23.00 -12.78 2.58
C MET A 248 23.33 -12.64 4.07
N ALA A 249 22.48 -13.15 4.96
CA ALA A 249 22.59 -12.95 6.40
C ALA A 249 23.14 -14.17 7.15
N GLY A 250 23.86 -13.92 8.24
CA GLY A 250 24.31 -14.92 9.20
C GLY A 250 25.62 -15.60 8.83
N PRO A 251 26.13 -16.48 9.72
CA PRO A 251 27.40 -17.15 9.56
C PRO A 251 27.45 -18.13 8.36
N ASP A 252 26.27 -18.57 7.91
CA ASP A 252 26.12 -19.49 6.77
C ASP A 252 25.69 -18.75 5.48
N ALA A 253 25.94 -17.46 5.39
CA ALA A 253 25.54 -16.67 4.22
C ALA A 253 26.04 -17.30 2.91
N ARG A 254 25.14 -17.42 1.93
CA ARG A 254 25.42 -18.09 0.64
C ARG A 254 25.64 -17.13 -0.51
N LEU A 255 25.15 -15.90 -0.40
CA LEU A 255 25.43 -14.85 -1.38
C LEU A 255 26.82 -14.28 -1.16
N ARG A 256 27.57 -14.15 -2.24
CA ARG A 256 28.89 -13.55 -2.23
C ARG A 256 28.84 -12.20 -2.95
N PHE A 257 29.32 -11.18 -2.26
CA PHE A 257 29.45 -9.86 -2.83
C PHE A 257 30.95 -9.60 -3.05
N GLY A 258 31.29 -9.07 -4.23
CA GLY A 258 32.66 -8.68 -4.53
C GLY A 258 33.15 -7.61 -3.54
N ARG A 259 34.38 -7.75 -3.01
CA ARG A 259 35.01 -6.64 -2.29
C ARG A 259 35.36 -5.55 -3.30
N PRO A 260 35.37 -4.27 -2.89
CA PRO A 260 35.95 -3.24 -3.74
C PRO A 260 37.35 -3.64 -4.16
N LYS A 261 37.70 -3.41 -5.43
CA LYS A 261 39.00 -3.71 -5.96
C LYS A 261 40.09 -3.04 -5.13
N VAL A 262 41.14 -3.77 -4.79
CA VAL A 262 42.33 -3.16 -4.19
C VAL A 262 42.96 -2.21 -5.21
N GLN A 263 43.74 -1.22 -4.76
CA GLN A 263 44.39 -0.19 -5.63
C GLN A 263 45.27 -0.78 -6.75
N ASP A 264 45.69 -2.04 -6.63
CA ASP A 264 46.48 -2.74 -7.64
C ASP A 264 45.65 -3.43 -8.76
N GLY A 265 44.29 -3.31 -8.71
CA GLY A 265 43.42 -3.87 -9.71
C GLY A 265 43.11 -5.38 -9.57
N SER A 266 43.64 -6.06 -8.56
CA SER A 266 43.34 -7.46 -8.31
C SER A 266 41.94 -7.64 -7.75
N ASP A 267 41.18 -8.62 -8.29
CA ASP A 267 39.90 -9.03 -7.73
C ASP A 267 40.14 -9.89 -6.48
N ILE A 268 39.82 -9.38 -5.30
CA ILE A 268 39.73 -10.22 -4.11
C ILE A 268 38.47 -11.05 -4.22
N VAL A 269 38.59 -12.25 -4.74
CA VAL A 269 37.54 -13.26 -4.65
C VAL A 269 37.51 -13.70 -3.19
N ALA A 270 36.58 -13.13 -2.42
CA ALA A 270 36.34 -13.56 -1.05
C ALA A 270 35.80 -15.00 -1.10
N LYS A 271 36.62 -15.97 -0.71
CA LYS A 271 36.18 -17.36 -0.45
C LYS A 271 35.33 -17.43 0.81
N ASP A 272 35.47 -16.45 1.69
CA ASP A 272 34.85 -16.40 3.01
C ASP A 272 33.67 -15.41 3.05
N ILE A 273 32.78 -15.61 4.02
CA ILE A 273 31.68 -14.71 4.33
C ILE A 273 32.23 -13.38 4.82
N ALA A 274 31.73 -12.28 4.27
CA ALA A 274 32.14 -10.95 4.72
C ALA A 274 31.73 -10.72 6.20
N PRO A 275 32.51 -9.99 7.00
CA PRO A 275 32.20 -9.78 8.42
C PRO A 275 30.79 -9.20 8.66
N TRP A 276 30.35 -8.28 7.82
CA TRP A 276 29.00 -7.70 7.92
C TRP A 276 27.88 -8.73 7.70
N GLN A 277 28.10 -9.76 6.85
CA GLN A 277 27.13 -10.83 6.61
C GLN A 277 27.01 -11.73 7.84
N ALA A 278 28.12 -12.10 8.45
CA ALA A 278 28.15 -12.90 9.68
C ALA A 278 27.47 -12.18 10.86
N ALA A 279 27.63 -10.85 10.93
CA ALA A 279 27.06 -9.98 11.95
C ALA A 279 25.61 -9.59 11.71
N MET A 280 25.04 -9.95 10.54
CA MET A 280 23.72 -9.53 10.11
C MET A 280 22.66 -10.58 10.49
N THR A 281 21.53 -10.13 11.02
CA THR A 281 20.31 -10.92 11.16
C THR A 281 19.17 -10.28 10.39
N VAL A 282 18.28 -11.11 9.83
CA VAL A 282 17.13 -10.67 9.05
C VAL A 282 15.86 -11.28 9.59
N LYS A 283 14.87 -10.45 9.87
CA LYS A 283 13.52 -10.87 10.24
C LYS A 283 12.54 -10.37 9.17
N ALA A 284 11.85 -11.30 8.50
CA ALA A 284 10.81 -10.95 7.54
C ALA A 284 9.53 -10.53 8.27
N PHE A 285 8.87 -9.49 7.76
CA PHE A 285 7.56 -9.03 8.22
C PHE A 285 6.44 -9.32 7.21
N GLY A 286 6.76 -10.04 6.14
CA GLY A 286 5.83 -10.34 5.08
C GLY A 286 5.67 -9.19 4.10
N GLY A 287 4.50 -9.11 3.50
CA GLY A 287 4.10 -8.17 2.45
C GLY A 287 3.28 -8.91 1.40
N ASP A 288 2.67 -8.15 0.51
CA ASP A 288 1.78 -8.69 -0.52
C ASP A 288 2.57 -9.09 -1.77
N ALA A 289 2.06 -10.09 -2.47
CA ALA A 289 2.58 -10.46 -3.78
C ALA A 289 2.12 -9.44 -4.85
N PRO A 290 2.90 -9.29 -5.93
CA PRO A 290 2.43 -8.53 -7.09
C PRO A 290 1.10 -9.08 -7.60
N THR A 291 0.18 -8.19 -7.97
CA THR A 291 -1.18 -8.58 -8.33
C THR A 291 -1.50 -8.15 -9.76
N ARG A 292 -2.10 -9.04 -10.56
CA ARG A 292 -2.74 -8.72 -11.84
C ARG A 292 -4.20 -8.37 -11.60
N PHE A 293 -4.70 -7.42 -12.37
CA PHE A 293 -6.09 -6.98 -12.31
C PHE A 293 -6.80 -7.28 -13.62
N GLU A 294 -8.12 -7.43 -13.54
CA GLU A 294 -8.99 -7.46 -14.72
C GLU A 294 -9.08 -6.04 -15.29
N VAL A 295 -9.04 -5.96 -16.61
CA VAL A 295 -9.22 -4.72 -17.35
C VAL A 295 -10.31 -4.89 -18.40
N PHE A 296 -11.06 -3.83 -18.66
CA PHE A 296 -12.14 -3.84 -19.63
C PHE A 296 -11.76 -3.03 -20.87
N GLU A 297 -12.27 -3.44 -22.02
CA GLU A 297 -12.12 -2.70 -23.26
C GLU A 297 -12.76 -1.30 -23.15
N GLY A 298 -12.10 -0.32 -23.74
CA GLY A 298 -12.53 1.07 -23.71
C GLY A 298 -12.16 1.84 -22.43
N PHE A 299 -11.19 1.32 -21.66
CA PHE A 299 -10.50 2.02 -20.58
C PHE A 299 -9.01 2.14 -20.90
N GLU A 300 -8.42 3.27 -20.52
CA GLU A 300 -6.96 3.37 -20.47
C GLU A 300 -6.42 2.49 -19.36
N THR A 301 -5.23 1.88 -19.58
CA THR A 301 -4.62 0.98 -18.63
C THR A 301 -3.18 1.37 -18.32
N LYS A 302 -2.76 1.14 -17.08
CA LYS A 302 -1.36 1.33 -16.66
C LYS A 302 -1.01 0.40 -15.50
N PRO A 303 0.27 0.02 -15.31
CA PRO A 303 0.72 -0.59 -14.06
C PRO A 303 0.83 0.45 -12.94
N VAL A 304 0.73 0.00 -11.69
CA VAL A 304 0.92 0.85 -10.51
C VAL A 304 2.02 0.31 -9.61
N SER A 305 2.67 1.20 -8.86
CA SER A 305 3.80 0.83 -7.98
C SER A 305 3.46 0.87 -6.50
N PHE A 306 2.18 1.03 -6.16
CA PHE A 306 1.69 1.08 -4.77
C PHE A 306 0.85 -0.16 -4.43
N GLY A 307 0.65 -0.37 -3.12
CA GLY A 307 -0.22 -1.44 -2.59
C GLY A 307 -1.65 -0.97 -2.45
N SER A 308 -2.55 -1.90 -2.14
CA SER A 308 -3.97 -1.65 -1.84
C SER A 308 -4.54 -2.84 -1.06
N ASP A 309 -5.79 -2.76 -0.66
CA ASP A 309 -6.52 -3.88 -0.04
C ASP A 309 -6.76 -5.09 -0.98
N ALA A 310 -6.60 -4.91 -2.29
CA ALA A 310 -6.91 -5.92 -3.30
C ALA A 310 -6.26 -7.29 -3.07
N PRO A 311 -4.96 -7.42 -2.71
CA PRO A 311 -4.34 -8.71 -2.43
C PRO A 311 -4.99 -9.47 -1.27
N GLN A 312 -5.52 -8.77 -0.28
CA GLN A 312 -6.12 -9.36 0.91
C GLN A 312 -7.55 -9.86 0.67
N LEU A 313 -8.27 -9.33 -0.31
CA LEU A 313 -9.64 -9.71 -0.66
C LEU A 313 -9.67 -11.01 -1.50
N THR A 314 -9.12 -12.11 -0.94
CA THR A 314 -9.05 -13.41 -1.65
C THR A 314 -10.40 -14.08 -1.84
N ASN A 315 -11.41 -13.67 -1.07
CA ASN A 315 -12.82 -14.06 -1.22
C ASN A 315 -13.55 -13.31 -2.35
N CYS A 316 -12.84 -12.43 -3.08
CA CYS A 316 -13.30 -11.76 -4.29
C CYS A 316 -12.31 -12.10 -5.43
N PRO A 317 -12.56 -13.16 -6.22
CA PRO A 317 -11.56 -13.70 -7.16
C PRO A 317 -11.25 -12.77 -8.33
N ARG A 318 -12.21 -11.98 -8.80
CA ARG A 318 -12.05 -11.04 -9.92
C ARG A 318 -11.92 -9.62 -9.40
N LYS A 319 -10.75 -9.00 -9.66
CA LYS A 319 -10.37 -7.71 -9.07
C LYS A 319 -10.08 -6.69 -10.15
N ILE A 320 -10.61 -5.48 -9.96
CA ILE A 320 -10.31 -4.28 -10.73
C ILE A 320 -9.72 -3.27 -9.76
N LEU A 321 -8.68 -2.55 -10.15
CA LEU A 321 -8.15 -1.42 -9.40
C LEU A 321 -8.31 -0.16 -10.25
N TYR A 322 -9.12 0.79 -9.76
CA TYR A 322 -9.51 1.96 -10.53
C TYR A 322 -10.00 3.08 -9.62
N GLY A 323 -9.68 4.33 -9.95
CA GLY A 323 -10.31 5.49 -9.31
C GLY A 323 -9.76 6.84 -9.72
N PRO A 324 -10.42 7.92 -9.27
CA PRO A 324 -10.05 9.29 -9.57
C PRO A 324 -8.81 9.75 -8.81
N GLY A 325 -8.19 10.81 -9.31
CA GLY A 325 -7.04 11.45 -8.70
C GLY A 325 -5.74 10.70 -8.91
N SER A 326 -4.65 11.29 -8.46
CA SER A 326 -3.29 10.78 -8.70
C SER A 326 -2.60 10.36 -7.41
N ILE A 327 -1.97 9.18 -7.42
CA ILE A 327 -1.11 8.73 -6.32
C ILE A 327 0.05 9.71 -6.03
N LEU A 328 0.43 10.54 -7.01
CA LEU A 328 1.53 11.49 -6.85
C LEU A 328 1.21 12.65 -5.90
N VAL A 329 -0.06 12.85 -5.55
CA VAL A 329 -0.49 13.86 -4.57
C VAL A 329 -0.96 13.23 -3.24
N ALA A 330 -1.19 11.92 -3.21
CA ALA A 330 -1.52 11.19 -1.99
C ALA A 330 -0.41 11.29 -0.94
N HIS A 331 -0.76 11.25 0.35
CA HIS A 331 0.14 11.33 1.49
C HIS A 331 0.93 12.65 1.63
N ARG A 332 0.68 13.62 0.76
CA ARG A 332 1.37 14.91 0.75
C ARG A 332 0.59 15.97 1.55
N PRO A 333 1.25 17.04 2.01
CA PRO A 333 0.57 18.17 2.66
C PRO A 333 -0.37 18.94 1.70
N ASP A 334 -0.12 18.86 0.40
CA ASP A 334 -0.89 19.51 -0.67
C ASP A 334 -1.81 18.52 -1.41
N GLU A 335 -2.20 17.43 -0.75
CA GLU A 335 -3.15 16.46 -1.28
C GLU A 335 -4.42 17.13 -1.77
N HIS A 336 -4.86 16.77 -2.97
CA HIS A 336 -6.03 17.36 -3.60
C HIS A 336 -6.66 16.42 -4.64
N ILE A 337 -7.91 16.72 -5.01
CA ILE A 337 -8.62 16.06 -6.10
C ILE A 337 -9.42 17.09 -6.92
N ARG A 338 -9.52 16.85 -8.22
CA ARG A 338 -10.36 17.64 -9.11
C ARG A 338 -11.77 17.04 -9.19
N ILE A 339 -12.77 17.92 -9.28
CA ILE A 339 -14.16 17.47 -9.44
C ILE A 339 -14.37 16.74 -10.76
N ASP A 340 -13.75 17.20 -11.83
CA ASP A 340 -13.81 16.55 -13.15
C ASP A 340 -13.31 15.09 -13.11
N ASP A 341 -12.27 14.82 -12.28
CA ASP A 341 -11.76 13.45 -12.09
C ASP A 341 -12.80 12.58 -11.39
N ILE A 342 -13.50 13.14 -10.40
CA ILE A 342 -14.58 12.43 -9.68
C ILE A 342 -15.75 12.16 -10.62
N GLU A 343 -16.16 13.13 -11.43
CA GLU A 343 -17.25 12.96 -12.40
C GLU A 343 -16.92 11.88 -13.44
N THR A 344 -15.69 11.86 -13.93
CA THR A 344 -15.19 10.81 -14.82
C THR A 344 -15.23 9.45 -14.14
N ALA A 345 -14.80 9.35 -12.89
CA ALA A 345 -14.83 8.09 -12.14
C ALA A 345 -16.25 7.58 -11.91
N ILE A 346 -17.20 8.46 -11.55
CA ILE A 346 -18.60 8.09 -11.37
C ILE A 346 -19.16 7.45 -12.64
N ALA A 347 -18.94 8.08 -13.80
CA ALA A 347 -19.41 7.55 -15.08
C ALA A 347 -18.76 6.17 -15.39
N ASN A 348 -17.49 6.04 -15.09
CA ASN A 348 -16.74 4.80 -15.34
C ASN A 348 -17.13 3.67 -14.35
N TYR A 349 -17.37 3.96 -13.07
CA TYR A 349 -17.89 2.96 -12.11
C TYR A 349 -19.25 2.41 -12.55
N ILE A 350 -20.14 3.29 -13.04
CA ILE A 350 -21.43 2.88 -13.61
C ILE A 350 -21.20 1.98 -14.83
N LYS A 351 -20.35 2.36 -15.76
CA LYS A 351 -19.99 1.56 -16.96
C LYS A 351 -19.42 0.18 -16.59
N ILE A 352 -18.55 0.12 -15.57
CA ILE A 352 -18.00 -1.14 -15.04
C ILE A 352 -19.12 -2.03 -14.49
N ALA A 353 -19.99 -1.45 -13.66
CA ALA A 353 -21.10 -2.18 -13.06
C ALA A 353 -22.07 -2.72 -14.12
N GLU A 354 -22.41 -1.91 -15.12
CA GLU A 354 -23.29 -2.32 -16.22
C GLU A 354 -22.72 -3.49 -17.02
N GLN A 355 -21.39 -3.56 -17.22
CA GLN A 355 -20.76 -4.70 -17.88
C GLN A 355 -20.79 -5.99 -17.03
N ILE A 356 -20.80 -5.88 -15.69
CA ILE A 356 -20.77 -7.02 -14.77
C ILE A 356 -22.17 -7.51 -14.43
N LEU A 357 -23.10 -6.60 -14.19
CA LEU A 357 -24.43 -6.91 -13.65
C LEU A 357 -25.44 -7.33 -14.72
N VAL A 358 -25.30 -6.88 -15.95
CA VAL A 358 -26.24 -7.19 -17.07
C VAL A 358 -25.96 -8.56 -17.73
N LYS A 359 -24.90 -9.24 -17.35
CA LYS A 359 -24.53 -10.55 -17.94
C LYS A 359 -25.04 -11.73 -17.12
#